data_606ce1f1c8f7e4cb69edd467be63af37
#
_entry.id   606ce1f1c8f7e4cb69edd467be63af37
#
_cell.length_a   1.000
_cell.length_b   1.000
_cell.length_c   1.000
_cell.angle_alpha   90.00
_cell.angle_beta   90.00
_cell.angle_gamma   90.00
#
_symmetry.space_group_name_H-M   'P 1'
#
loop_
_entity.id
_entity.type
_entity.pdbx_description
1 polymer ?
#
loop_
_entity_poly.entity_id
_entity_poly.type
_entity_poly.pdbx_seq_one_letter_code
_entity_poly.pdbx_strand_id
1 'polypeptide(L)'
;QNNLGYCYEHGQGVEQSYTEAVKWYRKAAEQGHAIAQNNLGYCYDSGQGVEQSYEEAVKWYRKAAEQGDEDAKNALKELENKF
;
A
#
# COMPACT_ATOMS: atom_id res chain seq x y z
N GLN A 1 5.63 -1.66 12.72
CA GLN A 1 6.01 -0.97 11.46
C GLN A 1 4.78 -0.53 10.68
N ASN A 2 3.81 -1.40 10.53
CA ASN A 2 2.58 -1.06 9.82
C ASN A 2 1.80 0.05 10.52
N ASN A 3 1.71 -0.01 11.85
CA ASN A 3 1.01 1.01 12.63
C ASN A 3 1.72 2.37 12.53
N LEU A 4 3.04 2.37 12.52
CA LEU A 4 3.81 3.59 12.38
C LEU A 4 3.58 4.21 11.00
N GLY A 5 3.58 3.38 9.95
CA GLY A 5 3.27 3.84 8.60
C GLY A 5 1.89 4.48 8.52
N TYR A 6 0.92 3.88 9.19
CA TYR A 6 -0.44 4.41 9.24
C TYR A 6 -0.46 5.81 9.90
N CYS A 7 0.28 5.98 10.99
CA CYS A 7 0.34 7.27 11.68
C CYS A 7 0.94 8.35 10.79
N TYR A 8 1.99 8.04 10.06
CA TYR A 8 2.59 8.99 9.12
C TYR A 8 1.64 9.37 8.00
N GLU A 9 0.93 8.38 7.45
CA GLU A 9 -0.02 8.62 6.37
C GLU A 9 -1.17 9.52 6.80
N HIS A 10 -1.66 9.34 8.01
CA HIS A 10 -2.80 10.11 8.52
C HIS A 10 -2.42 11.34 9.32
N GLY A 11 -1.13 11.58 9.51
CA GLY A 11 -0.64 12.75 10.21
C GLY A 11 -0.90 12.75 11.71
N GLN A 12 -1.16 11.59 12.28
CA GLN A 12 -1.47 11.46 13.70
C GLN A 12 -0.20 11.54 14.53
N GLY A 13 -0.07 12.59 15.32
CA GLY A 13 1.06 12.79 16.21
C GLY A 13 2.31 13.30 15.54
N VAL A 14 2.34 13.39 14.21
CA VAL A 14 3.46 13.90 13.42
C VAL A 14 2.92 14.61 12.19
N GLU A 15 3.75 15.40 11.54
CA GLU A 15 3.39 16.00 10.27
C GLU A 15 3.19 14.87 9.26
N GLN A 16 2.10 14.97 8.51
CA GLN A 16 1.78 13.95 7.51
C GLN A 16 2.90 13.84 6.48
N SER A 17 3.38 12.62 6.28
CA SER A 17 4.44 12.35 5.33
C SER A 17 4.20 11.02 4.65
N TYR A 18 3.76 11.09 3.39
CA TYR A 18 3.54 9.88 2.61
C TYR A 18 4.84 9.15 2.30
N THR A 19 5.93 9.89 2.14
CA THR A 19 7.23 9.28 1.89
C THR A 19 7.66 8.38 3.04
N GLU A 20 7.50 8.86 4.28
CA GLU A 20 7.83 8.06 5.46
C GLU A 20 6.85 6.89 5.62
N ALA A 21 5.57 7.12 5.36
CA ALA A 21 4.57 6.05 5.43
C ALA A 21 4.90 4.92 4.46
N VAL A 22 5.26 5.27 3.22
CA VAL A 22 5.66 4.28 2.21
C VAL A 22 6.86 3.48 2.66
N LYS A 23 7.84 4.13 3.27
CA LYS A 23 9.06 3.48 3.76
C LYS A 23 8.72 2.39 4.78
N TRP A 24 7.81 2.69 5.72
CA TRP A 24 7.39 1.72 6.73
C TRP A 24 6.51 0.63 6.14
N TYR A 25 5.60 0.98 5.24
CA TYR A 25 4.77 0.00 4.56
C TYR A 25 5.62 -0.97 3.75
N ARG A 26 6.62 -0.45 3.03
CA ARG A 26 7.51 -1.29 2.24
C ARG A 26 8.24 -2.30 3.13
N LYS A 27 8.75 -1.83 4.25
CA LYS A 27 9.48 -2.69 5.18
C LYS A 27 8.58 -3.81 5.70
N ALA A 28 7.37 -3.47 6.13
CA ALA A 28 6.41 -4.46 6.62
C ALA A 28 5.92 -5.37 5.49
N ALA A 29 5.70 -4.81 4.31
CA ALA A 29 5.24 -5.58 3.15
C ALA A 29 6.27 -6.62 2.72
N GLU A 30 7.54 -6.27 2.77
CA GLU A 30 8.63 -7.20 2.44
C GLU A 30 8.74 -8.33 3.47
N GLN A 31 8.22 -8.11 4.66
CA GLN A 31 8.13 -9.13 5.70
C GLN A 31 6.88 -10.02 5.56
N GLY A 32 6.07 -9.79 4.53
CA GLY A 32 4.91 -10.61 4.24
C GLY A 32 3.60 -10.16 4.87
N HIS A 33 3.54 -8.97 5.45
CA HIS A 33 2.31 -8.47 6.07
C HIS A 33 1.31 -8.00 5.01
N ALA A 34 0.18 -8.68 4.91
CA ALA A 34 -0.82 -8.42 3.87
C ALA A 34 -1.39 -7.01 3.92
N ILE A 35 -1.67 -6.50 5.13
CA ILE A 35 -2.21 -5.14 5.27
C ILE A 35 -1.22 -4.11 4.75
N ALA A 36 0.06 -4.29 5.06
CA ALA A 36 1.09 -3.38 4.57
C ALA A 36 1.25 -3.48 3.06
N GLN A 37 1.14 -4.67 2.50
CA GLN A 37 1.19 -4.88 1.05
C GLN A 37 0.04 -4.15 0.36
N ASN A 38 -1.16 -4.26 0.91
CA ASN A 38 -2.32 -3.55 0.39
C ASN A 38 -2.11 -2.03 0.45
N ASN A 39 -1.62 -1.53 1.58
CA ASN A 39 -1.36 -0.09 1.75
C ASN A 39 -0.28 0.41 0.80
N LEU A 40 0.77 -0.38 0.60
CA LEU A 40 1.83 -0.03 -0.34
C LEU A 40 1.29 0.00 -1.77
N GLY A 41 0.46 -0.97 -2.12
CA GLY A 41 -0.21 -1.00 -3.42
C GLY A 41 -1.03 0.26 -3.63
N TYR A 42 -1.76 0.68 -2.61
CA TYR A 42 -2.56 1.91 -2.67
C TYR A 42 -1.68 3.14 -2.90
N CYS A 43 -0.52 3.20 -2.23
CA CYS A 43 0.40 4.32 -2.43
C CYS A 43 0.88 4.41 -3.88
N TYR A 44 1.20 3.29 -4.49
CA TYR A 44 1.59 3.27 -5.90
C TYR A 44 0.43 3.58 -6.83
N ASP A 45 -0.78 3.11 -6.49
CA ASP A 45 -1.99 3.37 -7.28
C ASP A 45 -2.31 4.86 -7.32
N SER A 46 -2.19 5.54 -6.19
CA SER A 46 -2.55 6.95 -6.06
C SER A 46 -1.37 7.91 -6.22
N GLY A 47 -0.14 7.41 -6.22
CA GLY A 47 1.05 8.26 -6.30
C GLY A 47 1.33 9.02 -5.01
N GLN A 48 1.03 8.43 -3.86
CA GLN A 48 1.28 9.05 -2.57
C GLN A 48 2.62 8.58 -2.00
N GLY A 49 3.56 9.50 -1.89
CA GLY A 49 4.88 9.21 -1.34
C GLY A 49 5.82 8.46 -2.29
N VAL A 50 5.32 8.06 -3.45
CA VAL A 50 6.09 7.39 -4.50
C VAL A 50 5.52 7.83 -5.84
N GLU A 51 6.30 7.67 -6.89
CA GLU A 51 5.82 7.89 -8.24
C GLU A 51 4.74 6.87 -8.55
N GLN A 52 3.62 7.33 -9.10
CA GLN A 52 2.50 6.45 -9.44
C GLN A 52 2.93 5.35 -10.40
N SER A 53 2.56 4.12 -10.08
CA SER A 53 2.85 2.98 -10.93
C SER A 53 1.78 1.90 -10.73
N TYR A 54 0.95 1.71 -11.74
CA TYR A 54 -0.07 0.66 -11.67
C TYR A 54 0.56 -0.73 -11.66
N GLU A 55 1.70 -0.90 -12.31
CA GLU A 55 2.42 -2.17 -12.29
C GLU A 55 2.83 -2.57 -10.89
N GLU A 56 3.40 -1.63 -10.15
CA GLU A 56 3.79 -1.88 -8.75
C GLU A 56 2.56 -2.07 -7.87
N ALA A 57 1.51 -1.27 -8.09
CA ALA A 57 0.28 -1.40 -7.32
C ALA A 57 -0.32 -2.80 -7.49
N VAL A 58 -0.41 -3.29 -8.71
CA VAL A 58 -0.92 -4.64 -8.99
C VAL A 58 -0.06 -5.70 -8.31
N LYS A 59 1.26 -5.54 -8.37
CA LYS A 59 2.18 -6.48 -7.74
C LYS A 59 1.91 -6.62 -6.25
N TRP A 60 1.79 -5.50 -5.54
CA TRP A 60 1.58 -5.52 -4.10
C TRP A 60 0.17 -5.94 -3.72
N TYR A 61 -0.83 -5.49 -4.46
CA TYR A 61 -2.20 -5.92 -4.24
C TYR A 61 -2.34 -7.44 -4.45
N ARG A 62 -1.67 -7.96 -5.47
CA ARG A 62 -1.73 -9.40 -5.74
C ARG A 62 -1.13 -10.21 -4.59
N LYS A 63 0.00 -9.76 -4.06
CA LYS A 63 0.64 -10.42 -2.92
C LYS A 63 -0.29 -10.44 -1.71
N ALA A 64 -0.95 -9.32 -1.41
CA ALA A 64 -1.90 -9.25 -0.31
C ALA A 64 -3.13 -10.11 -0.57
N ALA A 65 -3.65 -10.08 -1.78
CA ALA A 65 -4.82 -10.88 -2.15
C ALA A 65 -4.56 -12.37 -2.03
N GLU A 66 -3.34 -12.81 -2.35
CA GLU A 66 -2.95 -14.21 -2.21
C GLU A 66 -2.98 -14.67 -0.76
N GLN A 67 -2.87 -13.75 0.18
CA GLN A 67 -2.98 -14.03 1.60
C GLN A 67 -4.41 -13.92 2.11
N GLY A 68 -5.38 -13.62 1.23
CA GLY A 68 -6.78 -13.52 1.59
C GLY A 68 -7.26 -12.12 1.95
N ASP A 69 -6.48 -11.09 1.68
CA ASP A 69 -6.88 -9.72 1.96
C ASP A 69 -7.98 -9.28 0.97
N GLU A 70 -9.20 -9.09 1.50
CA GLU A 70 -10.36 -8.75 0.68
C GLU A 70 -10.24 -7.36 0.06
N ASP A 71 -9.65 -6.41 0.78
CA ASP A 71 -9.46 -5.05 0.27
C ASP A 71 -8.54 -5.07 -0.94
N ALA A 72 -7.49 -5.89 -0.88
CA ALA A 72 -6.57 -6.03 -2.00
C ALA A 72 -7.24 -6.67 -3.20
N LYS A 73 -8.10 -7.66 -2.98
CA LYS A 73 -8.85 -8.30 -4.04
C LYS A 73 -9.76 -7.30 -4.74
N ASN A 74 -10.43 -6.46 -3.97
CA ASN A 74 -11.30 -5.42 -4.52
C ASN A 74 -10.50 -4.38 -5.28
N ALA A 75 -9.34 -3.98 -4.75
CA ALA A 75 -8.48 -3.02 -5.41
C ALA A 75 -7.96 -3.55 -6.75
N LEU A 76 -7.61 -4.84 -6.82
CA LEU A 76 -7.20 -5.47 -8.07
C LEU A 76 -8.30 -5.43 -9.12
N LYS A 77 -9.55 -5.70 -8.72
CA LYS A 77 -10.68 -5.63 -9.63
C LYS A 77 -10.85 -4.23 -10.20
N GLU A 78 -10.73 -3.22 -9.34
CA GLU A 78 -10.83 -1.83 -9.77
C GLU A 78 -9.74 -1.47 -10.77
N LEU A 79 -8.51 -1.91 -10.52
CA LEU A 79 -7.41 -1.65 -11.44
C LEU A 79 -7.59 -2.36 -12.77
N GLU A 80 -8.06 -3.60 -12.74
CA GLU A 80 -8.32 -4.36 -13.96
C GLU A 80 -9.37 -3.68 -14.83
N ASN A 81 -10.35 -3.02 -14.21
CA ASN A 81 -11.40 -2.32 -14.93
C ASN A 81 -10.94 -1.00 -15.55
N LYS A 82 -9.77 -0.50 -15.13
CA LYS A 82 -9.20 0.74 -15.69
C LYS A 82 -8.41 0.52 -16.98
N PHE A 83 -8.06 -0.71 -17.27
CA PHE A 83 -7.21 -1.05 -18.42
C PHE A 83 -7.94 -1.85 -19.48
#